data_c9b51a720f0609354db687cd6299cb6b
#
_entry.id   c9b51a720f0609354db687cd6299cb6b
#
_cell.length_a   1.000
_cell.length_b   1.000
_cell.length_c   1.000
_cell.angle_alpha   90.00
_cell.angle_beta   90.00
_cell.angle_gamma   90.00
#
_symmetry.space_group_name_H-M   'P 1'
#
loop_
_entity.id
_entity.type
_entity.pdbx_description
1 polymer ?
#
loop_
_entity_poly.entity_id
_entity_poly.type
_entity_poly.pdbx_seq_one_letter_code
_entity_poly.pdbx_strand_id
1 'polypeptide(L)'
;MHSKRWEGVPFKISAGKGLPKACVVIEICFKDVATGAFKNNEHKTTENFIRLDISPQQAMSITLNAKAPGLSYEVESRTLSFTCAAGDEEITNSYEKVLLDCLNGDHTLFTTTAEVLAAWKYITSILDNWNNTPLIAYNKGEMPNCN
;
A
#
# COMPACT_ATOMS: atom_id res chain seq x y z
N MET A 1 0.09 4.88 15.95
CA MET A 1 1.51 4.42 16.05
C MET A 1 2.31 5.47 16.78
N HIS A 2 2.89 5.14 17.94
CA HIS A 2 3.66 6.10 18.74
C HIS A 2 5.16 5.94 18.44
N SER A 3 5.60 6.32 17.26
CA SER A 3 7.01 6.48 16.97
C SER A 3 7.27 7.87 16.43
N LYS A 4 8.37 8.50 16.83
CA LYS A 4 8.75 9.85 16.35
C LYS A 4 8.82 9.93 14.83
N ARG A 5 9.17 8.82 14.16
CA ARG A 5 9.28 8.74 12.69
C ARG A 5 7.93 8.89 11.98
N TRP A 6 6.87 8.36 12.59
CA TRP A 6 5.53 8.30 11.99
C TRP A 6 4.51 9.17 12.72
N GLU A 7 4.99 10.12 13.52
CA GLU A 7 4.12 11.04 14.25
C GLU A 7 3.28 11.89 13.29
N GLY A 8 1.97 11.87 13.48
CA GLY A 8 1.01 12.58 12.63
C GLY A 8 0.77 11.97 11.24
N VAL A 9 1.35 10.81 10.92
CA VAL A 9 1.08 10.12 9.65
C VAL A 9 -0.14 9.21 9.82
N PRO A 10 -1.22 9.40 9.03
CA PRO A 10 -2.36 8.52 9.04
C PRO A 10 -2.02 7.17 8.38
N PHE A 11 -2.48 6.07 8.98
CA PHE A 11 -2.42 4.74 8.40
C PHE A 11 -3.84 4.24 8.17
N LYS A 12 -4.15 3.93 6.91
CA LYS A 12 -5.41 3.29 6.54
C LYS A 12 -5.11 1.85 6.12
N ILE A 13 -5.68 0.89 6.85
CA ILE A 13 -5.51 -0.53 6.56
C ILE A 13 -6.88 -1.09 6.19
N SER A 14 -6.95 -1.75 5.05
CA SER A 14 -8.14 -2.44 4.59
C SER A 14 -7.80 -3.89 4.29
N ALA A 15 -8.54 -4.81 4.90
CA ALA A 15 -8.39 -6.24 4.65
C ALA A 15 -9.77 -6.91 4.68
N GLY A 16 -9.98 -7.89 3.83
CA GLY A 16 -11.27 -8.57 3.77
C GLY A 16 -11.24 -9.80 2.87
N LYS A 17 -12.28 -10.62 3.00
CA LYS A 17 -12.52 -11.78 2.15
C LYS A 17 -13.72 -11.51 1.24
N GLY A 18 -13.72 -12.13 0.05
CA GLY A 18 -14.83 -11.96 -0.89
C GLY A 18 -14.88 -10.57 -1.54
N LEU A 19 -13.82 -9.81 -1.49
CA LEU A 19 -13.66 -8.54 -2.20
C LEU A 19 -13.60 -8.76 -3.72
N PRO A 20 -13.84 -7.73 -4.55
CA PRO A 20 -13.88 -7.87 -6.00
C PRO A 20 -12.60 -8.41 -6.61
N LYS A 21 -11.47 -8.11 -6.00
CA LYS A 21 -10.15 -8.51 -6.48
C LYS A 21 -9.27 -8.98 -5.31
N ALA A 22 -8.62 -10.11 -5.52
CA ALA A 22 -7.55 -10.55 -4.61
C ALA A 22 -6.28 -9.75 -4.94
N CYS A 23 -5.86 -8.89 -4.04
CA CYS A 23 -4.63 -8.10 -4.21
C CYS A 23 -4.03 -7.72 -2.85
N VAL A 24 -2.74 -7.48 -2.87
CA VAL A 24 -2.01 -6.86 -1.76
C VAL A 24 -1.30 -5.63 -2.32
N VAL A 25 -1.65 -4.48 -1.80
CA VAL A 25 -1.16 -3.17 -2.28
C VAL A 25 -0.74 -2.32 -1.10
N ILE A 26 0.35 -1.59 -1.25
CA ILE A 26 0.78 -0.53 -0.34
C ILE A 26 0.79 0.77 -1.13
N GLU A 27 0.10 1.79 -0.62
CA GLU A 27 0.07 3.11 -1.23
C GLU A 27 0.59 4.14 -0.24
N ILE A 28 1.56 4.94 -0.66
CA ILE A 28 2.23 5.95 0.13
C ILE A 28 1.94 7.30 -0.50
N CYS A 29 1.00 8.04 0.08
CA CYS A 29 0.66 9.39 -0.37
C CYS A 29 1.63 10.40 0.24
N PHE A 30 2.17 11.27 -0.59
CA PHE A 30 3.00 12.38 -0.13
C PHE A 30 2.13 13.55 0.32
N LYS A 31 2.65 14.30 1.27
CA LYS A 31 2.01 15.55 1.67
C LYS A 31 1.97 16.52 0.50
N ASP A 32 0.85 17.17 0.34
CA ASP A 32 0.73 18.23 -0.65
C ASP A 32 1.66 19.42 -0.28
N VAL A 33 2.48 19.82 -1.24
CA VAL A 33 3.38 20.96 -1.09
C VAL A 33 2.89 22.05 -2.04
N ALA A 34 2.15 23.00 -1.52
CA ALA A 34 1.76 24.19 -2.26
C ALA A 34 3.01 25.03 -2.60
N THR A 35 3.59 24.81 -3.75
CA THR A 35 4.66 25.67 -4.29
C THR A 35 4.06 26.94 -4.88
N GLY A 36 4.57 28.11 -4.47
CA GLY A 36 4.01 29.41 -4.82
C GLY A 36 3.82 29.69 -6.32
N ALA A 37 4.59 29.03 -7.19
CA ALA A 37 4.46 29.13 -8.65
C ALA A 37 3.19 28.49 -9.22
N PHE A 38 2.56 27.56 -8.46
CA PHE A 38 1.42 26.76 -8.94
C PHE A 38 0.13 27.00 -8.12
N LYS A 39 0.13 28.03 -7.26
CA LYS A 39 -1.00 28.34 -6.36
C LYS A 39 -2.32 28.66 -7.08
N ASN A 40 -2.28 29.04 -8.33
CA ASN A 40 -3.43 29.51 -9.09
C ASN A 40 -4.07 28.41 -9.98
N ASN A 41 -3.57 27.17 -9.93
CA ASN A 41 -4.19 26.09 -10.67
C ASN A 41 -5.40 25.57 -9.91
N GLU A 42 -6.59 26.00 -10.33
CA GLU A 42 -7.88 25.46 -9.87
C GLU A 42 -8.09 23.99 -10.25
N HIS A 43 -7.17 23.41 -11.00
CA HIS A 43 -7.17 21.98 -11.30
C HIS A 43 -6.69 21.19 -10.08
N LYS A 44 -7.61 20.48 -9.51
CA LYS A 44 -7.37 19.50 -8.44
C LYS A 44 -6.40 18.43 -8.97
N THR A 45 -5.11 18.67 -8.82
CA THR A 45 -4.09 17.68 -9.15
C THR A 45 -4.26 16.48 -8.22
N THR A 46 -4.07 15.29 -8.76
CA THR A 46 -4.00 14.09 -7.93
C THR A 46 -2.82 14.20 -6.97
N GLU A 47 -2.96 13.62 -5.79
CA GLU A 47 -1.85 13.56 -4.84
C GLU A 47 -0.64 12.84 -5.48
N ASN A 48 0.56 13.28 -5.14
CA ASN A 48 1.77 12.52 -5.46
C ASN A 48 1.80 11.26 -4.61
N PHE A 49 2.02 10.10 -5.19
CA PHE A 49 2.05 8.86 -4.44
C PHE A 49 2.98 7.81 -5.06
N ILE A 50 3.41 6.88 -4.23
CA ILE A 50 4.06 5.64 -4.63
C ILE A 50 3.09 4.51 -4.35
N ARG A 51 2.91 3.64 -5.33
CA ARG A 51 2.12 2.43 -5.21
C ARG A 51 3.01 1.20 -5.42
N LEU A 52 2.92 0.28 -4.48
CA LEU A 52 3.59 -1.01 -4.51
C LEU A 52 2.51 -2.10 -4.63
N ASP A 53 2.44 -2.74 -5.77
CA ASP A 53 1.61 -3.92 -5.98
C ASP A 53 2.44 -5.17 -5.62
N ILE A 54 2.07 -5.83 -4.51
CA ILE A 54 2.82 -6.98 -3.99
C ILE A 54 2.29 -8.28 -4.59
N SER A 55 0.96 -8.38 -4.76
CA SER A 55 0.30 -9.57 -5.31
C SER A 55 -0.99 -9.16 -6.04
N PRO A 56 -1.38 -9.86 -7.13
CA PRO A 56 -0.72 -11.00 -7.77
C PRO A 56 0.49 -10.63 -8.64
N GLN A 57 0.55 -9.43 -9.16
CA GLN A 57 1.70 -8.92 -9.93
C GLN A 57 2.58 -8.06 -9.04
N GLN A 58 3.88 -8.30 -9.11
CA GLN A 58 4.85 -7.46 -8.43
C GLN A 58 5.18 -6.27 -9.33
N ALA A 59 4.75 -5.10 -8.90
CA ALA A 59 4.95 -3.86 -9.63
C ALA A 59 5.13 -2.68 -8.69
N MET A 60 5.78 -1.63 -9.17
CA MET A 60 5.89 -0.36 -8.49
C MET A 60 5.53 0.76 -9.47
N SER A 61 4.76 1.72 -9.01
CA SER A 61 4.53 2.94 -9.76
C SER A 61 4.72 4.17 -8.88
N ILE A 62 5.18 5.25 -9.49
CA ILE A 62 5.34 6.55 -8.87
C ILE A 62 4.57 7.55 -9.71
N THR A 63 3.57 8.19 -9.11
CA THR A 63 2.81 9.26 -9.73
C THR A 63 3.23 10.59 -9.15
N LEU A 64 3.68 11.50 -10.01
CA LEU A 64 4.14 12.83 -9.65
C LEU A 64 3.43 13.88 -10.49
N ASN A 65 3.12 15.00 -9.88
CA ASN A 65 2.64 16.18 -10.57
C ASN A 65 3.84 16.97 -11.12
N ALA A 66 3.85 17.21 -12.40
CA ALA A 66 4.90 17.93 -13.10
C ALA A 66 4.31 19.04 -13.95
N LYS A 67 5.10 20.09 -14.20
CA LYS A 67 4.70 21.13 -15.14
C LYS A 67 4.52 20.53 -16.54
N ALA A 68 3.40 20.81 -17.18
CA ALA A 68 3.18 20.44 -18.57
C ALA A 68 4.21 21.12 -19.50
N PRO A 69 4.64 20.47 -20.57
CA PRO A 69 5.48 21.11 -21.58
C PRO A 69 4.80 22.37 -22.16
N GLY A 70 5.57 23.39 -22.47
CA GLY A 70 5.07 24.64 -23.04
C GLY A 70 5.21 25.84 -22.13
N LEU A 71 4.59 26.94 -22.54
CA LEU A 71 4.69 28.26 -21.86
C LEU A 71 3.66 28.41 -20.74
N SER A 72 2.62 27.58 -20.67
CA SER A 72 1.62 27.59 -19.62
C SER A 72 2.18 27.03 -18.30
N TYR A 73 1.60 27.46 -17.18
CA TYR A 73 1.91 26.91 -15.84
C TYR A 73 0.96 25.76 -15.46
N GLU A 74 0.47 25.04 -16.45
CA GLU A 74 -0.37 23.87 -16.21
C GLU A 74 0.43 22.73 -15.58
N VAL A 75 -0.24 21.98 -14.68
CA VAL A 75 0.33 20.82 -14.01
C VAL A 75 -0.40 19.59 -14.50
N GLU A 76 0.36 18.56 -14.84
CA GLU A 76 -0.15 17.26 -15.23
C GLU A 76 0.43 16.16 -14.36
N SER A 77 -0.33 15.12 -14.12
CA SER A 77 0.15 13.92 -13.42
C SER A 77 0.90 13.02 -14.38
N ARG A 78 2.13 12.66 -14.02
CA ARG A 78 3.00 11.73 -14.74
C ARG A 78 3.24 10.50 -13.89
N THR A 79 3.05 9.32 -14.50
CA THR A 79 3.30 8.04 -13.81
C THR A 79 4.46 7.32 -14.48
N LEU A 80 5.41 6.93 -13.65
CA LEU A 80 6.47 5.99 -13.98
C LEU A 80 6.09 4.65 -13.38
N SER A 81 6.13 3.58 -14.16
CA SER A 81 5.83 2.24 -13.68
C SER A 81 6.95 1.27 -14.00
N PHE A 82 7.20 0.39 -13.05
CA PHE A 82 8.12 -0.73 -13.17
C PHE A 82 7.36 -2.00 -12.80
N THR A 83 7.43 -3.01 -13.65
CA THR A 83 6.85 -4.33 -13.37
C THR A 83 7.99 -5.32 -13.30
N CYS A 84 8.08 -6.07 -12.21
CA CYS A 84 8.92 -7.24 -12.18
C CYS A 84 8.28 -8.24 -13.15
N ALA A 85 8.77 -8.24 -14.40
CA ALA A 85 8.44 -9.35 -15.28
C ALA A 85 8.96 -10.60 -14.59
N ALA A 86 8.08 -11.56 -14.30
CA ALA A 86 8.54 -12.91 -14.10
C ALA A 86 9.25 -13.26 -15.42
N GLY A 87 10.59 -13.29 -15.39
CA GLY A 87 11.34 -13.93 -16.45
C GLY A 87 10.80 -15.36 -16.61
N ASP A 88 11.28 -16.10 -17.58
CA ASP A 88 10.93 -17.52 -17.78
C ASP A 88 11.29 -18.42 -16.56
N GLU A 89 11.67 -17.86 -15.43
CA GLU A 89 11.77 -18.56 -14.16
C GLU A 89 10.35 -18.95 -13.73
N GLU A 90 10.09 -20.25 -13.73
CA GLU A 90 8.91 -20.84 -13.15
C GLU A 90 8.60 -20.13 -11.84
N ILE A 91 7.35 -19.64 -11.69
CA ILE A 91 6.90 -19.02 -10.45
C ILE A 91 7.03 -20.10 -9.38
N THR A 92 8.19 -20.10 -8.72
CA THR A 92 8.49 -21.02 -7.62
C THR A 92 7.37 -20.87 -6.61
N ASN A 93 6.70 -21.96 -6.32
CA ASN A 93 5.62 -21.95 -5.34
C ASN A 93 6.18 -21.38 -4.03
N SER A 94 5.48 -20.42 -3.42
CA SER A 94 5.93 -19.79 -2.19
C SER A 94 6.29 -20.78 -1.08
N TYR A 95 5.63 -21.94 -1.07
CA TYR A 95 5.94 -23.03 -0.14
C TYR A 95 7.28 -23.72 -0.43
N GLU A 96 7.64 -23.89 -1.69
CA GLU A 96 8.92 -24.50 -2.09
C GLU A 96 10.08 -23.64 -1.60
N LYS A 97 9.96 -22.30 -1.78
CA LYS A 97 10.95 -21.36 -1.30
C LYS A 97 11.10 -21.41 0.21
N VAL A 98 9.99 -21.38 0.95
CA VAL A 98 9.99 -21.46 2.41
C VAL A 98 10.65 -22.75 2.90
N LEU A 99 10.35 -23.89 2.26
CA LEU A 99 10.97 -25.17 2.62
C LEU A 99 12.47 -25.19 2.32
N LEU A 100 12.87 -24.63 1.18
CA LEU A 100 14.30 -24.53 0.82
C LEU A 100 15.06 -23.64 1.80
N ASP A 101 14.51 -22.49 2.15
CA ASP A 101 15.11 -21.57 3.13
C ASP A 101 15.24 -22.26 4.51
N CYS A 102 14.20 -23.03 4.93
CA CYS A 102 14.28 -23.85 6.14
C CYS A 102 15.43 -24.86 6.10
N LEU A 103 15.58 -25.58 4.99
CA LEU A 103 16.63 -26.61 4.82
C LEU A 103 18.03 -25.98 4.81
N ASN A 104 18.15 -24.78 4.25
CA ASN A 104 19.41 -24.05 4.20
C ASN A 104 19.73 -23.28 5.50
N GLY A 105 18.79 -23.23 6.45
CA GLY A 105 18.95 -22.41 7.67
C GLY A 105 18.91 -20.92 7.40
N ASP A 106 18.35 -20.48 6.27
CA ASP A 106 18.18 -19.07 5.94
C ASP A 106 16.93 -18.52 6.62
N HIS A 107 17.10 -17.63 7.57
CA HIS A 107 16.04 -16.99 8.33
C HIS A 107 15.58 -15.63 7.77
N THR A 108 16.11 -15.18 6.66
CA THR A 108 15.92 -13.82 6.11
C THR A 108 14.46 -13.46 5.90
N LEU A 109 13.64 -14.43 5.45
CA LEU A 109 12.23 -14.22 5.15
C LEU A 109 11.29 -14.67 6.27
N PHE A 110 11.80 -15.18 7.39
CA PHE A 110 10.98 -15.64 8.50
C PHE A 110 10.70 -14.52 9.50
N THR A 111 9.44 -14.43 9.89
CA THR A 111 9.01 -13.50 10.93
C THR A 111 9.58 -13.92 12.29
N THR A 112 10.20 -13.00 13.00
CA THR A 112 10.71 -13.25 14.36
C THR A 112 9.59 -13.27 15.39
N THR A 113 9.80 -13.94 16.51
CA THR A 113 8.86 -13.92 17.64
C THR A 113 8.56 -12.51 18.13
N ALA A 114 9.55 -11.62 18.13
CA ALA A 114 9.38 -10.23 18.53
C ALA A 114 8.43 -9.46 17.60
N GLU A 115 8.55 -9.68 16.28
CA GLU A 115 7.66 -9.09 15.27
C GLU A 115 6.22 -9.61 15.45
N VAL A 116 6.05 -10.92 15.64
CA VAL A 116 4.72 -11.52 15.85
C VAL A 116 4.06 -10.94 17.11
N LEU A 117 4.80 -10.85 18.22
CA LEU A 117 4.27 -10.28 19.46
C LEU A 117 3.92 -8.78 19.31
N ALA A 118 4.73 -8.02 18.59
CA ALA A 118 4.45 -6.61 18.30
C ALA A 118 3.20 -6.45 17.43
N ALA A 119 3.04 -7.29 16.41
CA ALA A 119 1.86 -7.30 15.55
C ALA A 119 0.59 -7.65 16.35
N TRP A 120 0.64 -8.68 17.19
CA TRP A 120 -0.48 -9.05 18.06
C TRP A 120 -0.84 -7.93 19.04
N LYS A 121 0.14 -7.31 19.69
CA LYS A 121 -0.12 -6.17 20.58
C LYS A 121 -0.87 -5.04 19.87
N TYR A 122 -0.52 -4.75 18.61
CA TYR A 122 -1.21 -3.74 17.82
C TYR A 122 -2.64 -4.16 17.48
N ILE A 123 -2.82 -5.37 16.94
CA ILE A 123 -4.15 -5.88 16.53
C ILE A 123 -5.08 -6.05 17.72
N THR A 124 -4.59 -6.55 18.86
CA THR A 124 -5.41 -6.70 20.08
C THR A 124 -6.00 -5.36 20.51
N SER A 125 -5.24 -4.27 20.41
CA SER A 125 -5.78 -2.94 20.76
C SER A 125 -6.96 -2.51 19.85
N ILE A 126 -7.01 -2.97 18.62
CA ILE A 126 -8.13 -2.75 17.70
C ILE A 126 -9.30 -3.66 18.07
N LEU A 127 -9.02 -4.95 18.31
CA LEU A 127 -10.05 -5.94 18.65
C LEU A 127 -10.79 -5.62 19.95
N ASP A 128 -10.09 -5.13 20.95
CA ASP A 128 -10.67 -4.72 22.26
C ASP A 128 -11.71 -3.59 22.10
N ASN A 129 -11.56 -2.76 21.08
CA ASN A 129 -12.48 -1.67 20.76
C ASN A 129 -13.50 -2.02 19.67
N TRP A 130 -13.42 -3.21 19.07
CA TRP A 130 -14.25 -3.61 17.92
C TRP A 130 -15.76 -3.62 18.21
N ASN A 131 -16.13 -4.02 19.41
CA ASN A 131 -17.54 -4.14 19.84
C ASN A 131 -18.31 -2.81 19.79
N ASN A 132 -17.63 -1.69 19.71
CA ASN A 132 -18.23 -0.36 19.61
C ASN A 132 -18.50 0.09 18.17
N THR A 133 -18.13 -0.72 17.19
CA THR A 133 -18.27 -0.38 15.76
C THR A 133 -19.37 -1.23 15.13
N PRO A 134 -20.38 -0.63 14.50
CA PRO A 134 -21.45 -1.39 13.84
C PRO A 134 -20.88 -2.18 12.66
N LEU A 135 -21.38 -3.40 12.48
CA LEU A 135 -21.06 -4.22 11.32
C LEU A 135 -21.82 -3.73 10.10
N ILE A 136 -21.13 -3.59 8.98
CA ILE A 136 -21.72 -3.26 7.69
C ILE A 136 -21.68 -4.51 6.82
N ALA A 137 -22.85 -4.98 6.39
CA ALA A 137 -22.94 -6.12 5.48
C ALA A 137 -22.56 -5.69 4.05
N TYR A 138 -21.85 -6.56 3.33
CA TYR A 138 -21.55 -6.37 1.91
C TYR A 138 -21.65 -7.71 1.17
N ASN A 139 -21.96 -7.65 -0.11
CA ASN A 139 -22.06 -8.82 -0.96
C ASN A 139 -20.69 -9.28 -1.44
N LYS A 140 -20.54 -10.59 -1.65
CA LYS A 140 -19.33 -11.14 -2.25
C LYS A 140 -19.13 -10.52 -3.64
N GLY A 141 -17.93 -10.00 -3.88
CA GLY A 141 -17.57 -9.33 -5.13
C GLY A 141 -17.79 -7.82 -5.12
N GLU A 142 -18.23 -7.24 -4.01
CA GLU A 142 -18.43 -5.80 -3.86
C GLU A 142 -17.46 -5.21 -2.82
N MET A 143 -17.16 -3.91 -2.96
CA MET A 143 -16.44 -3.17 -1.93
C MET A 143 -17.43 -2.71 -0.86
N PRO A 144 -17.15 -2.90 0.43
CA PRO A 144 -17.99 -2.35 1.47
C PRO A 144 -17.98 -0.82 1.45
N ASN A 145 -19.14 -0.19 1.61
CA ASN A 145 -19.25 1.26 1.78
C ASN A 145 -18.81 1.62 3.21
N CYS A 146 -17.52 1.83 3.38
CA CYS A 146 -16.95 2.37 4.61
C CYS A 146 -16.82 3.88 4.45
N ASN A 147 -17.83 4.65 4.87
CA ASN A 147 -17.76 6.11 4.97
C ASN A 147 -17.07 6.52 6.26
#